data_bc0deb4f772d38778b3555a747d60e86
#
_entry.id   bc0deb4f772d38778b3555a747d60e86
#
_cell.length_a   1.000
_cell.length_b   1.000
_cell.length_c   1.000
_cell.angle_alpha   90.00
_cell.angle_beta   90.00
_cell.angle_gamma   90.00
#
_symmetry.space_group_name_H-M   'P 1'
#
loop_
_entity.id
_entity.type
_entity.pdbx_description
1 polymer ?
#
loop_
_entity_poly.entity_id
_entity_poly.type
_entity_poly.pdbx_seq_one_letter_code
_entity_poly.pdbx_strand_id
1 'polypeptide(L)'
;FSYDGYSTQQHFTYGENNNTRIYCGVIIDNTYLYMGTDNGILVYNYRADRYEQPATDFPTDVRTMALQGDTLWIGALNGLYTYQLQNRKLSPLGTKRNGLPHNTIYSIIRTGDNQIYVGTYNGLCRYIASNGKFEKIPLPVNSSQSNLFVNSLLEDTGRQCIWIGTEGYLFQYFPSTGQMKQTEAFHNNSIKSLALDGNGYLLAGTDNGLYVYHNDVTPLQHIIHDSRNIQSLTNNIIWNIFADQEHNIWLGTDYGISLSRYNSALQFIPISQITGTGDGNQFYSLFRDSKGFYWFGGTNGLIRFTDPAGDKHNAIWYRMGDKTYPLSHNRIRHIYEDKEQQLWIATDGSINRYDYATRQFVHYNIVDSTGTYNTNWTYYMFEDNAGHLWISTCLGGIFVVDKHKLMQSTSGQYIAEQNYSVHNGLSGMFINQIIPDNEGNVWVLLYNNKGIDKINPRTRE
;
A
#
# COMPACT_ATOMS: atom_id res chain seq x y z
N PHE A 1 16.34 4.46 -10.63
CA PHE A 1 15.14 5.26 -10.41
C PHE A 1 15.27 6.07 -9.12
N SER A 2 14.80 7.32 -9.11
CA SER A 2 14.55 8.09 -7.90
C SER A 2 13.05 8.31 -7.72
N TYR A 3 12.64 8.56 -6.48
CA TYR A 3 11.25 8.84 -6.11
C TYR A 3 11.20 10.09 -5.24
N ASP A 4 10.37 11.06 -5.61
CA ASP A 4 10.25 12.36 -4.95
C ASP A 4 9.02 12.48 -4.03
N GLY A 5 8.32 11.37 -3.79
CA GLY A 5 7.06 11.32 -3.06
C GLY A 5 5.82 11.27 -3.96
N TYR A 6 5.92 11.62 -5.24
CA TYR A 6 4.83 11.70 -6.21
C TYR A 6 5.11 10.95 -7.51
N SER A 7 6.33 11.07 -8.02
CA SER A 7 6.73 10.50 -9.32
C SER A 7 8.01 9.70 -9.22
N THR A 8 8.17 8.75 -10.13
CA THR A 8 9.38 7.96 -10.27
C THR A 8 10.14 8.43 -11.51
N GLN A 9 11.38 8.83 -11.34
CA GLN A 9 12.28 9.22 -12.43
C GLN A 9 13.28 8.12 -12.70
N GLN A 10 13.41 7.73 -13.98
CA GLN A 10 14.44 6.80 -14.42
C GLN A 10 15.72 7.58 -14.74
N HIS A 11 16.85 7.19 -14.14
CA HIS A 11 18.16 7.68 -14.47
C HIS A 11 18.82 6.75 -15.49
N PHE A 12 19.62 7.31 -16.39
CA PHE A 12 20.31 6.52 -17.38
C PHE A 12 21.36 5.62 -16.72
N THR A 13 21.44 4.36 -17.16
CA THR A 13 22.50 3.44 -16.74
C THR A 13 23.78 3.75 -17.50
N TYR A 14 24.92 3.63 -16.82
CA TYR A 14 26.23 3.75 -17.42
C TYR A 14 26.53 2.52 -18.27
N GLY A 15 26.77 2.73 -19.60
CA GLY A 15 27.17 1.68 -20.53
C GLY A 15 26.03 0.87 -21.17
N GLU A 16 26.38 0.05 -22.17
CA GLU A 16 25.43 -0.72 -22.99
C GLU A 16 24.81 -1.96 -22.30
N ASN A 17 25.25 -2.31 -21.08
CA ASN A 17 24.77 -3.49 -20.34
C ASN A 17 23.75 -3.12 -19.26
N ASN A 18 22.49 -3.20 -19.60
CA ASN A 18 21.33 -2.93 -18.71
C ASN A 18 21.10 -4.00 -17.61
N ASN A 19 22.01 -4.94 -17.37
CA ASN A 19 21.83 -6.06 -16.44
C ASN A 19 22.67 -5.96 -15.16
N THR A 20 23.14 -4.76 -14.78
CA THR A 20 23.92 -4.57 -13.56
C THR A 20 23.02 -4.66 -12.33
N ARG A 21 23.34 -5.57 -11.40
CA ARG A 21 22.65 -5.72 -10.11
C ARG A 21 23.27 -4.80 -9.08
N ILE A 22 22.45 -3.98 -8.42
CA ILE A 22 22.89 -3.11 -7.32
C ILE A 22 22.51 -3.80 -6.01
N TYR A 23 23.48 -3.98 -5.12
CA TYR A 23 23.32 -4.65 -3.83
C TYR A 23 23.29 -3.71 -2.65
N CYS A 24 24.04 -2.61 -2.72
CA CYS A 24 24.15 -1.65 -1.63
C CYS A 24 24.45 -0.24 -2.16
N GLY A 25 24.26 0.77 -1.33
CA GLY A 25 24.57 2.15 -1.67
C GLY A 25 25.05 2.95 -0.45
N VAL A 26 25.95 3.90 -0.67
CA VAL A 26 26.44 4.85 0.35
C VAL A 26 26.53 6.23 -0.28
N ILE A 27 25.98 7.23 0.41
CA ILE A 27 26.08 8.63 0.01
C ILE A 27 27.35 9.23 0.61
N ILE A 28 28.16 9.87 -0.23
CA ILE A 28 29.41 10.54 0.15
C ILE A 28 29.30 12.03 -0.20
N ASP A 29 29.73 12.89 0.74
CA ASP A 29 29.75 14.37 0.62
C ASP A 29 28.42 14.97 0.16
N ASN A 30 27.32 14.30 0.48
CA ASN A 30 25.96 14.73 0.08
C ASN A 30 25.86 15.12 -1.41
N THR A 31 26.60 14.40 -2.26
CA THR A 31 26.72 14.66 -3.70
C THR A 31 26.85 13.38 -4.51
N TYR A 32 27.57 12.38 -4.00
CA TYR A 32 27.85 11.17 -4.73
C TYR A 32 27.19 9.95 -4.08
N LEU A 33 26.47 9.18 -4.89
CA LEU A 33 25.98 7.86 -4.52
C LEU A 33 26.95 6.81 -5.07
N TYR A 34 27.65 6.13 -4.19
CA TYR A 34 28.44 4.95 -4.50
C TYR A 34 27.56 3.72 -4.41
N MET A 35 27.43 2.97 -5.49
CA MET A 35 26.58 1.78 -5.58
C MET A 35 27.43 0.54 -5.80
N GLY A 36 27.39 -0.39 -4.86
CA GLY A 36 28.03 -1.70 -4.98
C GLY A 36 27.23 -2.62 -5.89
N THR A 37 27.91 -3.20 -6.88
CA THR A 37 27.29 -4.01 -7.94
C THR A 37 28.01 -5.34 -8.16
N ASP A 38 27.47 -6.18 -9.03
CA ASP A 38 28.12 -7.39 -9.53
C ASP A 38 29.40 -7.09 -10.32
N ASN A 39 29.52 -5.89 -10.93
CA ASN A 39 30.66 -5.47 -11.77
C ASN A 39 31.58 -4.42 -11.10
N GLY A 40 31.52 -4.25 -9.79
CA GLY A 40 32.30 -3.27 -9.06
C GLY A 40 31.45 -2.18 -8.39
N ILE A 41 31.95 -0.95 -8.38
CA ILE A 41 31.23 0.19 -7.81
C ILE A 41 30.91 1.19 -8.91
N LEU A 42 29.62 1.55 -9.03
CA LEU A 42 29.17 2.68 -9.83
C LEU A 42 29.14 3.94 -8.95
N VAL A 43 29.60 5.05 -9.50
CA VAL A 43 29.57 6.36 -8.84
C VAL A 43 28.61 7.27 -9.59
N TYR A 44 27.58 7.72 -8.92
CA TYR A 44 26.57 8.62 -9.48
C TYR A 44 26.54 9.95 -8.73
N ASN A 45 26.77 11.02 -9.47
CA ASN A 45 26.61 12.37 -8.96
C ASN A 45 25.13 12.78 -9.13
N TYR A 46 24.36 12.68 -8.03
CA TYR A 46 22.92 12.94 -8.10
C TYR A 46 22.54 14.42 -8.15
N ARG A 47 23.52 15.34 -7.90
CA ARG A 47 23.30 16.78 -8.11
C ARG A 47 23.50 17.18 -9.58
N ALA A 48 24.41 16.50 -10.28
CA ALA A 48 24.68 16.75 -11.68
C ALA A 48 23.96 15.78 -12.63
N ASP A 49 23.18 14.85 -12.07
CA ASP A 49 22.43 13.80 -12.78
C ASP A 49 23.30 13.05 -13.80
N ARG A 50 24.47 12.57 -13.38
CA ARG A 50 25.39 11.84 -14.26
C ARG A 50 26.22 10.81 -13.52
N TYR A 51 26.59 9.75 -14.24
CA TYR A 51 27.58 8.79 -13.77
C TYR A 51 29.00 9.31 -13.96
N GLU A 52 29.86 9.00 -12.99
CA GLU A 52 31.27 9.34 -13.05
C GLU A 52 32.12 8.07 -13.11
N GLN A 53 33.26 8.13 -13.84
CA GLN A 53 34.18 7.02 -13.89
C GLN A 53 34.86 6.83 -12.54
N PRO A 54 34.86 5.62 -11.98
CA PRO A 54 35.63 5.34 -10.78
C PRO A 54 37.11 5.59 -11.00
N ALA A 55 37.78 6.12 -10.00
CA ALA A 55 39.22 6.40 -10.10
C ALA A 55 40.10 5.15 -9.97
N THR A 56 39.52 3.99 -9.72
CA THR A 56 40.21 2.72 -9.52
C THR A 56 39.28 1.55 -9.87
N ASP A 57 39.86 0.41 -10.20
CA ASP A 57 39.15 -0.83 -10.43
C ASP A 57 38.75 -1.43 -9.06
N PHE A 58 37.45 -1.38 -8.76
CA PHE A 58 36.88 -1.96 -7.56
C PHE A 58 36.66 -3.48 -7.73
N PRO A 59 36.63 -4.25 -6.61
CA PRO A 59 36.31 -5.66 -6.67
C PRO A 59 34.90 -5.89 -7.23
N THR A 60 34.67 -6.99 -7.92
CA THR A 60 33.33 -7.42 -8.35
C THR A 60 32.53 -7.96 -7.20
N ASP A 61 31.20 -8.08 -7.40
CA ASP A 61 30.27 -8.61 -6.39
C ASP A 61 30.34 -7.88 -5.05
N VAL A 62 30.28 -6.55 -5.08
CA VAL A 62 30.27 -5.69 -3.90
C VAL A 62 28.89 -5.77 -3.22
N ARG A 63 28.83 -6.46 -2.10
CA ARG A 63 27.60 -6.77 -1.37
C ARG A 63 27.23 -5.74 -0.32
N THR A 64 28.20 -5.07 0.25
CA THR A 64 28.00 -4.14 1.37
C THR A 64 29.08 -3.08 1.42
N MET A 65 28.72 -1.89 1.89
CA MET A 65 29.65 -0.79 2.12
C MET A 65 29.30 -0.04 3.38
N ALA A 66 30.32 0.48 4.08
CA ALA A 66 30.13 1.36 5.23
C ALA A 66 31.18 2.48 5.22
N LEU A 67 30.75 3.71 5.53
CA LEU A 67 31.62 4.87 5.59
C LEU A 67 32.08 5.13 7.04
N GLN A 68 33.41 5.20 7.26
CA GLN A 68 34.01 5.55 8.52
C GLN A 68 35.02 6.70 8.32
N GLY A 69 34.59 7.91 8.63
CA GLY A 69 35.38 9.10 8.32
C GLY A 69 35.67 9.19 6.81
N ASP A 70 36.91 9.22 6.42
CA ASP A 70 37.38 9.28 5.03
C ASP A 70 37.65 7.87 4.42
N THR A 71 37.31 6.82 5.13
CA THR A 71 37.52 5.43 4.72
C THR A 71 36.19 4.78 4.34
N LEU A 72 36.04 4.37 3.08
CA LEU A 72 34.95 3.51 2.65
C LEU A 72 35.37 2.05 2.80
N TRP A 73 34.68 1.33 3.69
CA TRP A 73 34.78 -0.11 3.86
C TRP A 73 33.96 -0.81 2.77
N ILE A 74 34.54 -1.78 2.08
CA ILE A 74 33.92 -2.45 0.94
C ILE A 74 33.98 -3.95 1.18
N GLY A 75 32.81 -4.57 1.29
CA GLY A 75 32.66 -6.02 1.41
C GLY A 75 32.21 -6.64 0.10
N ALA A 76 32.98 -7.57 -0.42
CA ALA A 76 32.70 -8.30 -1.65
C ALA A 76 32.75 -9.83 -1.41
N LEU A 77 32.28 -10.60 -2.39
CA LEU A 77 32.34 -12.06 -2.28
C LEU A 77 33.78 -12.60 -2.29
N ASN A 78 34.73 -11.82 -2.81
CA ASN A 78 36.15 -12.18 -2.94
C ASN A 78 37.06 -11.53 -1.90
N GLY A 79 36.55 -10.67 -1.00
CA GLY A 79 37.37 -10.05 0.04
C GLY A 79 36.74 -8.85 0.73
N LEU A 80 37.47 -8.36 1.73
CA LEU A 80 37.23 -7.10 2.40
C LEU A 80 38.28 -6.08 1.95
N TYR A 81 37.84 -4.88 1.64
CA TYR A 81 38.70 -3.80 1.15
C TYR A 81 38.43 -2.50 1.88
N THR A 82 39.39 -1.61 1.92
CA THR A 82 39.23 -0.21 2.32
C THR A 82 39.62 0.70 1.15
N TYR A 83 38.80 1.75 0.94
CA TYR A 83 39.08 2.77 -0.04
C TYR A 83 39.16 4.13 0.65
N GLN A 84 40.35 4.77 0.54
CA GLN A 84 40.58 6.10 1.10
C GLN A 84 40.10 7.16 0.12
N LEU A 85 39.11 7.95 0.51
CA LEU A 85 38.48 8.92 -0.40
C LEU A 85 39.44 10.06 -0.84
N GLN A 86 40.29 10.58 0.09
CA GLN A 86 41.18 11.70 -0.20
C GLN A 86 42.26 11.33 -1.23
N ASN A 87 42.90 10.21 -1.07
CA ASN A 87 44.05 9.78 -1.94
C ASN A 87 43.63 8.73 -2.96
N ARG A 88 42.36 8.35 -3.00
CA ARG A 88 41.75 7.39 -3.93
C ARG A 88 42.44 6.02 -3.94
N LYS A 89 42.97 5.60 -2.79
CA LYS A 89 43.72 4.37 -2.66
C LYS A 89 42.82 3.22 -2.20
N LEU A 90 42.71 2.17 -3.02
CA LEU A 90 42.11 0.90 -2.65
C LEU A 90 43.15 -0.03 -2.04
N SER A 91 42.80 -0.66 -0.91
CA SER A 91 43.70 -1.61 -0.23
C SER A 91 42.93 -2.84 0.20
N PRO A 92 43.35 -4.07 -0.11
CA PRO A 92 42.76 -5.28 0.43
C PRO A 92 43.01 -5.35 1.93
N LEU A 93 41.98 -5.69 2.68
CA LEU A 93 42.05 -5.84 4.12
C LEU A 93 41.43 -7.21 4.51
N GLY A 94 42.08 -7.91 5.38
CA GLY A 94 41.56 -9.21 5.80
C GLY A 94 42.05 -10.36 4.95
N THR A 95 43.12 -10.92 5.42
CA THR A 95 43.60 -12.25 5.08
C THR A 95 43.43 -13.11 6.31
N LYS A 96 43.54 -14.44 6.19
CA LYS A 96 43.57 -15.35 7.34
C LYS A 96 44.57 -14.91 8.46
N ARG A 97 45.61 -14.15 8.12
CA ARG A 97 46.61 -13.61 9.06
C ARG A 97 46.06 -12.52 9.97
N ASN A 98 45.00 -11.82 9.58
CA ASN A 98 44.39 -10.73 10.35
C ASN A 98 43.20 -11.18 11.20
N GLY A 99 42.87 -12.47 11.19
CA GLY A 99 41.77 -13.00 12.01
C GLY A 99 40.37 -12.87 11.41
N LEU A 100 40.24 -12.45 10.14
CA LEU A 100 38.97 -12.42 9.45
C LEU A 100 38.40 -13.86 9.29
N PRO A 101 37.17 -14.14 9.73
CA PRO A 101 36.63 -15.51 9.73
C PRO A 101 36.48 -16.14 8.35
N HIS A 102 36.15 -15.33 7.34
CA HIS A 102 36.03 -15.76 5.94
C HIS A 102 36.21 -14.57 4.98
N ASN A 103 36.67 -14.82 3.76
CA ASN A 103 36.86 -13.75 2.77
C ASN A 103 35.55 -13.28 2.12
N THR A 104 34.53 -14.10 2.08
CA THR A 104 33.23 -13.70 1.55
C THR A 104 32.46 -12.86 2.56
N ILE A 105 32.21 -11.59 2.22
CA ILE A 105 31.63 -10.59 3.09
C ILE A 105 30.20 -10.32 2.62
N TYR A 106 29.23 -10.37 3.55
CA TYR A 106 27.84 -10.11 3.29
C TYR A 106 27.32 -8.81 3.90
N SER A 107 27.85 -8.42 5.07
CA SER A 107 27.38 -7.23 5.76
C SER A 107 28.51 -6.52 6.50
N ILE A 108 28.47 -5.19 6.51
CA ILE A 108 29.35 -4.34 7.28
C ILE A 108 28.51 -3.24 7.92
N ILE A 109 28.71 -2.98 9.22
CA ILE A 109 28.16 -1.78 9.85
C ILE A 109 29.27 -1.00 10.55
N ARG A 110 29.11 0.32 10.56
CA ARG A 110 29.79 1.23 11.47
C ARG A 110 28.83 1.62 12.56
N THR A 111 29.15 1.36 13.80
CA THR A 111 28.35 1.75 14.95
C THR A 111 28.56 3.22 15.36
N GLY A 112 27.65 3.77 16.15
CA GLY A 112 27.71 5.14 16.62
C GLY A 112 28.98 5.48 17.41
N ASP A 113 29.55 4.49 18.13
CA ASP A 113 30.86 4.57 18.80
C ASP A 113 32.05 4.32 17.86
N ASN A 114 31.79 4.35 16.53
CA ASN A 114 32.79 4.24 15.47
C ASN A 114 33.50 2.88 15.37
N GLN A 115 32.90 1.81 15.87
CA GLN A 115 33.40 0.44 15.65
C GLN A 115 32.94 -0.12 14.32
N ILE A 116 33.73 -1.01 13.72
CA ILE A 116 33.38 -1.75 12.49
C ILE A 116 33.11 -3.20 12.85
N TYR A 117 31.91 -3.67 12.50
CA TYR A 117 31.53 -5.07 12.56
C TYR A 117 31.35 -5.61 11.14
N VAL A 118 31.84 -6.83 10.90
CA VAL A 118 31.85 -7.47 9.60
C VAL A 118 31.20 -8.84 9.69
N GLY A 119 30.11 -9.01 8.95
CA GLY A 119 29.42 -10.29 8.76
C GLY A 119 29.96 -11.02 7.56
N THR A 120 30.41 -12.25 7.80
CA THR A 120 31.04 -13.10 6.80
C THR A 120 30.24 -14.38 6.55
N TYR A 121 30.63 -15.15 5.52
CA TYR A 121 30.12 -16.50 5.29
C TYR A 121 30.28 -17.44 6.50
N ASN A 122 31.21 -17.16 7.40
CA ASN A 122 31.50 -18.00 8.56
C ASN A 122 31.54 -17.21 9.89
N GLY A 123 30.51 -16.43 10.13
CA GLY A 123 30.29 -15.73 11.39
C GLY A 123 30.63 -14.24 11.39
N LEU A 124 30.57 -13.66 12.57
CA LEU A 124 30.73 -12.24 12.85
C LEU A 124 32.12 -11.94 13.42
N CYS A 125 32.70 -10.81 13.05
CA CYS A 125 33.88 -10.27 13.70
C CYS A 125 33.82 -8.75 13.87
N ARG A 126 34.64 -8.23 14.79
CA ARG A 126 34.87 -6.81 15.02
C ARG A 126 36.29 -6.44 14.61
N TYR A 127 36.46 -5.30 13.94
CA TYR A 127 37.78 -4.78 13.60
C TYR A 127 38.39 -4.03 14.77
N ILE A 128 39.64 -4.35 15.12
CA ILE A 128 40.42 -3.72 16.21
C ILE A 128 41.44 -2.77 15.56
N ALA A 129 41.11 -1.48 15.53
CA ALA A 129 41.94 -0.47 14.84
C ALA A 129 43.35 -0.34 15.39
N SER A 130 43.58 -0.60 16.71
CA SER A 130 44.88 -0.47 17.37
C SER A 130 45.96 -1.46 16.85
N ASN A 131 45.53 -2.60 16.29
CA ASN A 131 46.47 -3.64 15.77
C ASN A 131 46.14 -4.13 14.37
N GLY A 132 45.07 -3.60 13.74
CA GLY A 132 44.68 -3.99 12.40
C GLY A 132 44.12 -5.43 12.29
N LYS A 133 43.66 -6.02 13.38
CA LYS A 133 43.16 -7.41 13.42
C LYS A 133 41.65 -7.46 13.61
N PHE A 134 41.07 -8.62 13.24
CA PHE A 134 39.68 -8.95 13.49
C PHE A 134 39.55 -9.88 14.68
N GLU A 135 38.66 -9.54 15.59
CA GLU A 135 38.25 -10.34 16.72
C GLU A 135 36.96 -11.06 16.38
N LYS A 136 36.95 -12.39 16.42
CA LYS A 136 35.74 -13.19 16.16
C LYS A 136 34.77 -13.09 17.35
N ILE A 137 33.51 -12.83 17.04
CA ILE A 137 32.40 -12.84 18.01
C ILE A 137 31.69 -14.19 17.87
N PRO A 138 31.71 -15.05 18.90
CA PRO A 138 31.09 -16.37 18.83
C PRO A 138 29.57 -16.25 18.77
N LEU A 139 28.97 -16.94 17.82
CA LEU A 139 27.52 -17.09 17.73
C LEU A 139 27.14 -18.44 18.37
N PRO A 140 26.14 -18.47 19.29
CA PRO A 140 25.75 -19.69 20.01
C PRO A 140 24.90 -20.59 19.11
N VAL A 141 25.53 -21.39 18.26
CA VAL A 141 24.86 -22.35 17.38
C VAL A 141 25.26 -23.76 17.76
N ASN A 142 24.33 -24.70 17.58
CA ASN A 142 24.59 -26.10 17.77
C ASN A 142 25.69 -26.59 16.79
N SER A 143 26.61 -27.39 17.28
CA SER A 143 27.84 -27.85 16.63
C SER A 143 27.68 -28.58 15.27
N SER A 144 26.47 -28.81 14.80
CA SER A 144 26.16 -29.45 13.53
C SER A 144 26.01 -28.48 12.32
N GLN A 145 25.95 -27.16 12.55
CA GLN A 145 25.90 -26.17 11.47
C GLN A 145 27.26 -25.51 11.31
N SER A 146 28.01 -25.97 10.33
CA SER A 146 29.38 -25.50 10.08
C SER A 146 29.49 -24.12 9.46
N ASN A 147 28.40 -23.55 8.87
CA ASN A 147 28.41 -22.29 8.15
C ASN A 147 27.27 -21.39 8.63
N LEU A 148 27.61 -20.24 9.21
CA LEU A 148 26.69 -19.19 9.61
C LEU A 148 26.93 -17.97 8.75
N PHE A 149 26.11 -17.82 7.73
CA PHE A 149 26.13 -16.61 6.91
C PHE A 149 25.55 -15.47 7.73
N VAL A 150 26.33 -14.45 8.03
CA VAL A 150 25.84 -13.21 8.63
C VAL A 150 25.42 -12.28 7.51
N ASN A 151 24.16 -12.37 7.11
CA ASN A 151 23.60 -11.66 5.96
C ASN A 151 23.35 -10.18 6.24
N SER A 152 22.92 -9.85 7.45
CA SER A 152 22.53 -8.50 7.83
C SER A 152 22.95 -8.16 9.26
N LEU A 153 23.31 -6.90 9.45
CA LEU A 153 23.69 -6.32 10.72
C LEU A 153 22.96 -4.99 10.91
N LEU A 154 22.49 -4.72 12.12
CA LEU A 154 21.82 -3.47 12.44
C LEU A 154 22.19 -3.04 13.86
N GLU A 155 22.67 -1.81 14.04
CA GLU A 155 22.82 -1.21 15.36
C GLU A 155 21.47 -0.70 15.86
N ASP A 156 21.11 -1.09 17.07
CA ASP A 156 19.97 -0.58 17.80
C ASP A 156 20.46 0.22 19.02
N THR A 157 20.53 1.53 18.83
CA THR A 157 21.03 2.45 19.88
C THR A 157 20.06 2.54 21.05
N GLY A 158 18.76 2.39 20.82
CA GLY A 158 17.73 2.40 21.85
C GLY A 158 17.86 1.23 22.81
N ARG A 159 18.20 0.05 22.29
CA ARG A 159 18.42 -1.18 23.07
C ARG A 159 19.90 -1.44 23.37
N GLN A 160 20.80 -0.58 22.91
CA GLN A 160 22.27 -0.70 23.08
C GLN A 160 22.80 -2.07 22.60
N CYS A 161 22.32 -2.54 21.47
CA CYS A 161 22.68 -3.83 20.92
C CYS A 161 22.89 -3.80 19.42
N ILE A 162 23.46 -4.89 18.90
CA ILE A 162 23.56 -5.16 17.46
C ILE A 162 22.67 -6.37 17.15
N TRP A 163 21.74 -6.20 16.24
CA TRP A 163 20.96 -7.29 15.67
C TRP A 163 21.74 -7.95 14.54
N ILE A 164 21.73 -9.28 14.51
CA ILE A 164 22.50 -10.10 13.60
C ILE A 164 21.57 -11.08 12.92
N GLY A 165 21.32 -10.89 11.61
CA GLY A 165 20.51 -11.77 10.80
C GLY A 165 21.36 -12.77 10.04
N THR A 166 21.01 -14.07 10.15
CA THR A 166 21.74 -15.17 9.53
C THR A 166 20.83 -16.09 8.72
N GLU A 167 21.38 -17.18 8.19
CA GLU A 167 20.60 -18.31 7.68
C GLU A 167 19.96 -19.06 8.84
N GLY A 168 18.69 -18.78 9.10
CA GLY A 168 17.88 -19.49 10.10
C GLY A 168 17.90 -18.92 11.52
N TYR A 169 18.65 -17.85 11.81
CA TYR A 169 18.74 -17.28 13.15
C TYR A 169 18.74 -15.75 13.15
N LEU A 170 18.10 -15.18 14.17
CA LEU A 170 18.24 -13.79 14.59
C LEU A 170 18.92 -13.76 15.96
N PHE A 171 20.00 -12.98 16.08
CA PHE A 171 20.69 -12.78 17.35
C PHE A 171 20.63 -11.32 17.76
N GLN A 172 20.63 -11.09 19.08
CA GLN A 172 20.80 -9.80 19.71
C GLN A 172 22.09 -9.82 20.50
N TYR A 173 23.08 -9.05 20.07
CA TYR A 173 24.40 -8.95 20.69
C TYR A 173 24.54 -7.65 21.47
N PHE A 174 24.96 -7.72 22.71
CA PHE A 174 25.22 -6.58 23.59
C PHE A 174 26.75 -6.36 23.73
N PRO A 175 27.34 -5.39 22.98
CA PRO A 175 28.80 -5.19 22.97
C PRO A 175 29.39 -4.86 24.31
N SER A 176 28.66 -4.15 25.19
CA SER A 176 29.12 -3.75 26.53
C SER A 176 29.31 -4.91 27.48
N THR A 177 28.54 -5.98 27.35
CA THR A 177 28.58 -7.16 28.23
C THR A 177 29.12 -8.42 27.57
N GLY A 178 29.19 -8.41 26.22
CA GLY A 178 29.51 -9.59 25.42
C GLY A 178 28.38 -10.62 25.36
N GLN A 179 27.21 -10.33 25.96
CA GLN A 179 26.06 -11.24 25.93
C GLN A 179 25.43 -11.36 24.56
N MET A 180 24.94 -12.57 24.28
CA MET A 180 24.22 -12.90 23.03
C MET A 180 22.91 -13.58 23.38
N LYS A 181 21.80 -13.10 22.79
CA LYS A 181 20.49 -13.77 22.83
C LYS A 181 20.14 -14.26 21.45
N GLN A 182 19.49 -15.42 21.37
CA GLN A 182 19.03 -16.03 20.12
C GLN A 182 17.50 -16.06 20.10
N THR A 183 16.89 -15.80 18.94
CA THR A 183 15.46 -16.03 18.72
C THR A 183 15.21 -17.46 18.24
N GLU A 184 14.04 -18.01 18.53
CA GLU A 184 13.68 -19.37 18.09
C GLU A 184 12.89 -19.41 16.76
N ALA A 185 12.52 -18.25 16.22
CA ALA A 185 11.44 -18.13 15.23
C ALA A 185 11.79 -18.42 13.76
N PHE A 186 13.07 -18.64 13.42
CA PHE A 186 13.50 -18.66 12.01
C PHE A 186 13.98 -20.01 11.50
N HIS A 187 13.45 -21.09 11.97
CA HIS A 187 13.83 -22.40 11.43
C HIS A 187 13.72 -22.41 9.89
N ASN A 188 14.89 -22.46 9.22
CA ASN A 188 15.08 -22.53 7.76
C ASN A 188 14.74 -21.25 6.94
N ASN A 189 14.54 -20.10 7.54
CA ASN A 189 14.36 -18.85 6.79
C ASN A 189 15.61 -17.97 6.88
N SER A 190 16.09 -17.52 5.74
CA SER A 190 17.23 -16.59 5.66
C SER A 190 16.79 -15.17 6.01
N ILE A 191 17.45 -14.53 6.98
CA ILE A 191 17.24 -13.12 7.27
C ILE A 191 18.16 -12.30 6.38
N LYS A 192 17.57 -11.60 5.42
CA LYS A 192 18.30 -10.87 4.38
C LYS A 192 18.54 -9.42 4.75
N SER A 193 17.62 -8.80 5.47
CA SER A 193 17.72 -7.40 5.85
C SER A 193 17.06 -7.12 7.20
N LEU A 194 17.61 -6.14 7.92
CA LEU A 194 17.12 -5.65 9.20
C LEU A 194 16.96 -4.14 9.18
N ALA A 195 15.91 -3.61 9.78
CA ALA A 195 15.71 -2.18 9.99
C ALA A 195 14.91 -1.92 11.28
N LEU A 196 14.95 -0.67 11.76
CA LEU A 196 14.01 -0.19 12.79
C LEU A 196 12.98 0.71 12.13
N ASP A 197 11.70 0.56 12.51
CA ASP A 197 10.67 1.52 12.13
C ASP A 197 10.70 2.79 13.01
N GLY A 198 9.84 3.77 12.70
CA GLY A 198 9.76 5.03 13.44
C GLY A 198 9.31 4.89 14.90
N ASN A 199 8.77 3.73 15.30
CA ASN A 199 8.35 3.41 16.67
C ASN A 199 9.40 2.55 17.40
N GLY A 200 10.51 2.22 16.76
CA GLY A 200 11.55 1.36 17.28
C GLY A 200 11.24 -0.14 17.22
N TYR A 201 10.25 -0.57 16.44
CA TYR A 201 10.06 -1.99 16.15
C TYR A 201 11.17 -2.50 15.24
N LEU A 202 11.69 -3.67 15.53
CA LEU A 202 12.63 -4.35 14.65
C LEU A 202 11.87 -5.05 13.52
N LEU A 203 12.28 -4.77 12.30
CA LEU A 203 11.78 -5.36 11.08
C LEU A 203 12.84 -6.33 10.53
N ALA A 204 12.47 -7.59 10.31
CA ALA A 204 13.33 -8.61 9.74
C ALA A 204 12.74 -9.12 8.41
N GLY A 205 13.36 -8.73 7.31
CA GLY A 205 13.03 -9.20 5.96
C GLY A 205 13.68 -10.55 5.67
N THR A 206 12.85 -11.51 5.27
CA THR A 206 13.28 -12.89 5.04
C THR A 206 12.88 -13.38 3.64
N ASP A 207 13.17 -14.63 3.33
CA ASP A 207 12.64 -15.34 2.17
C ASP A 207 11.20 -15.86 2.37
N ASN A 208 10.63 -15.63 3.55
CA ASN A 208 9.25 -15.99 3.89
C ASN A 208 8.48 -14.82 4.54
N GLY A 209 8.60 -13.60 4.01
CA GLY A 209 7.87 -12.43 4.48
C GLY A 209 8.64 -11.55 5.46
N LEU A 210 7.90 -10.63 6.07
CA LEU A 210 8.38 -9.66 7.04
C LEU A 210 7.97 -10.06 8.45
N TYR A 211 8.95 -10.18 9.36
CA TYR A 211 8.71 -10.35 10.78
C TYR A 211 8.92 -9.03 11.52
N VAL A 212 8.01 -8.73 12.43
CA VAL A 212 8.03 -7.51 13.25
C VAL A 212 8.19 -7.88 14.72
N TYR A 213 9.18 -7.27 15.39
CA TYR A 213 9.47 -7.50 16.81
C TYR A 213 9.34 -6.21 17.61
N HIS A 214 8.74 -6.27 18.78
CA HIS A 214 8.64 -5.13 19.69
C HIS A 214 9.83 -5.12 20.67
N ASN A 215 9.76 -5.88 21.75
CA ASN A 215 10.79 -5.89 22.79
C ASN A 215 11.44 -7.25 23.04
N ASP A 216 10.85 -8.30 22.52
CA ASP A 216 11.24 -9.68 22.77
C ASP A 216 11.79 -10.37 21.53
N VAL A 217 12.40 -11.51 21.75
CA VAL A 217 12.85 -12.43 20.70
C VAL A 217 11.70 -13.15 20.00
N THR A 218 10.44 -12.91 20.42
CA THR A 218 9.24 -13.46 19.80
C THR A 218 8.63 -12.44 18.82
N PRO A 219 8.29 -12.81 17.59
CA PRO A 219 7.70 -11.88 16.65
C PRO A 219 6.28 -11.48 17.08
N LEU A 220 6.00 -10.16 17.01
CA LEU A 220 4.68 -9.60 17.22
C LEU A 220 3.75 -9.90 16.02
N GLN A 221 4.31 -9.82 14.81
CA GLN A 221 3.60 -10.03 13.56
C GLN A 221 4.49 -10.76 12.55
N HIS A 222 3.84 -11.54 11.68
CA HIS A 222 4.42 -12.11 10.48
C HIS A 222 3.55 -11.72 9.28
N ILE A 223 4.10 -10.89 8.41
CA ILE A 223 3.41 -10.30 7.25
C ILE A 223 3.89 -11.02 6.00
N ILE A 224 2.94 -11.56 5.24
CA ILE A 224 3.22 -12.31 4.00
C ILE A 224 2.40 -11.74 2.83
N HIS A 225 2.80 -12.13 1.62
CA HIS A 225 2.02 -11.85 0.41
C HIS A 225 0.68 -12.61 0.44
N ASP A 226 -0.41 -11.91 0.13
CA ASP A 226 -1.73 -12.48 -0.13
C ASP A 226 -2.24 -11.95 -1.48
N SER A 227 -2.35 -12.81 -2.48
CA SER A 227 -2.79 -12.45 -3.83
C SER A 227 -4.21 -11.85 -3.88
N ARG A 228 -5.01 -12.05 -2.84
CA ARG A 228 -6.37 -11.48 -2.69
C ARG A 228 -6.35 -10.08 -2.05
N ASN A 229 -5.21 -9.66 -1.50
CA ASN A 229 -5.05 -8.37 -0.85
C ASN A 229 -3.99 -7.56 -1.58
N ILE A 230 -4.43 -6.60 -2.39
CA ILE A 230 -3.55 -5.69 -3.16
C ILE A 230 -2.60 -4.85 -2.26
N GLN A 231 -2.89 -4.77 -0.96
CA GLN A 231 -2.04 -4.09 0.02
C GLN A 231 -1.12 -5.02 0.79
N SER A 232 -1.16 -6.31 0.53
CA SER A 232 -0.15 -7.21 1.07
C SER A 232 1.21 -6.96 0.41
N LEU A 233 2.24 -7.61 0.91
CA LEU A 233 3.55 -7.58 0.27
C LEU A 233 3.44 -7.98 -1.21
N THR A 234 4.25 -7.35 -2.07
CA THR A 234 4.34 -7.72 -3.49
C THR A 234 4.91 -9.13 -3.68
N ASN A 235 5.79 -9.57 -2.76
CA ASN A 235 6.36 -10.93 -2.73
C ASN A 235 6.88 -11.25 -1.32
N ASN A 236 7.00 -12.54 -0.97
CA ASN A 236 7.51 -12.98 0.33
C ASN A 236 9.04 -12.89 0.47
N ILE A 237 9.79 -12.87 -0.63
CA ILE A 237 11.25 -12.72 -0.56
C ILE A 237 11.58 -11.24 -0.45
N ILE A 238 12.06 -10.82 0.72
CA ILE A 238 12.44 -9.43 1.01
C ILE A 238 13.97 -9.34 1.04
N TRP A 239 14.52 -8.68 0.04
CA TRP A 239 15.97 -8.49 -0.11
C TRP A 239 16.51 -7.36 0.73
N ASN A 240 15.76 -6.27 0.84
CA ASN A 240 16.19 -5.09 1.57
C ASN A 240 15.01 -4.36 2.22
N ILE A 241 15.29 -3.73 3.36
CA ILE A 241 14.38 -2.85 4.08
C ILE A 241 15.07 -1.50 4.24
N PHE A 242 14.38 -0.43 3.90
CA PHE A 242 14.86 0.93 4.10
C PHE A 242 13.80 1.76 4.81
N ALA A 243 14.15 2.33 5.96
CA ALA A 243 13.35 3.33 6.66
C ALA A 243 13.82 4.72 6.23
N ASP A 244 12.93 5.52 5.63
CA ASP A 244 13.26 6.88 5.21
C ASP A 244 13.14 7.89 6.37
N GLN A 245 13.47 9.15 6.10
CA GLN A 245 13.44 10.21 7.12
C GLN A 245 12.02 10.57 7.58
N GLU A 246 10.99 10.22 6.81
CA GLU A 246 9.58 10.37 7.14
C GLU A 246 9.01 9.15 7.86
N HIS A 247 9.88 8.20 8.20
CA HIS A 247 9.56 6.91 8.82
C HIS A 247 8.74 5.95 7.93
N ASN A 248 8.64 6.21 6.62
CA ASN A 248 8.07 5.22 5.72
C ASN A 248 9.02 4.04 5.57
N ILE A 249 8.45 2.84 5.43
CA ILE A 249 9.21 1.61 5.25
C ILE A 249 9.10 1.15 3.80
N TRP A 250 10.23 1.06 3.16
CA TRP A 250 10.40 0.57 1.80
C TRP A 250 10.94 -0.85 1.84
N LEU A 251 10.25 -1.78 1.20
CA LEU A 251 10.60 -3.19 1.14
C LEU A 251 10.91 -3.56 -0.31
N GLY A 252 12.19 -3.79 -0.61
CA GLY A 252 12.63 -4.33 -1.90
C GLY A 252 12.42 -5.84 -1.92
N THR A 253 11.53 -6.32 -2.77
CA THR A 253 11.19 -7.75 -2.88
C THR A 253 11.66 -8.34 -4.21
N ASP A 254 11.53 -9.64 -4.36
CA ASP A 254 11.86 -10.33 -5.61
C ASP A 254 10.91 -9.93 -6.77
N TYR A 255 9.77 -9.33 -6.45
CA TYR A 255 8.77 -8.89 -7.43
C TYR A 255 8.31 -7.44 -7.19
N GLY A 256 9.26 -6.50 -7.16
CA GLY A 256 9.00 -5.07 -7.03
C GLY A 256 9.17 -4.53 -5.61
N ILE A 257 8.56 -3.39 -5.35
CA ILE A 257 8.71 -2.62 -4.11
C ILE A 257 7.37 -2.54 -3.39
N SER A 258 7.36 -2.83 -2.09
CA SER A 258 6.24 -2.53 -1.19
C SER A 258 6.58 -1.31 -0.33
N LEU A 259 5.64 -0.38 -0.21
CA LEU A 259 5.79 0.82 0.61
C LEU A 259 4.74 0.84 1.72
N SER A 260 5.20 0.88 2.97
CA SER A 260 4.36 1.15 4.13
C SER A 260 4.59 2.59 4.58
N ARG A 261 3.56 3.42 4.45
CA ARG A 261 3.63 4.84 4.84
C ARG A 261 3.38 4.99 6.33
N TYR A 262 4.25 5.74 7.00
CA TYR A 262 4.06 6.17 8.38
C TYR A 262 3.07 7.34 8.39
N ASN A 263 2.04 7.30 9.26
CA ASN A 263 1.03 8.36 9.37
C ASN A 263 0.33 8.77 8.05
N SER A 264 -0.01 7.81 7.20
CA SER A 264 -0.86 8.13 6.05
C SER A 264 -2.23 8.63 6.52
N ALA A 265 -2.60 9.85 6.13
CA ALA A 265 -3.96 10.38 6.34
C ALA A 265 -5.01 9.63 5.52
N LEU A 266 -4.58 8.84 4.54
CA LEU A 266 -5.42 8.01 3.70
C LEU A 266 -5.24 6.54 4.12
N GLN A 267 -6.33 5.96 4.57
CA GLN A 267 -6.43 4.53 4.81
C GLN A 267 -7.12 3.88 3.62
N PHE A 268 -6.44 2.94 2.98
CA PHE A 268 -7.05 2.08 1.98
C PHE A 268 -7.60 0.82 2.65
N ILE A 269 -8.85 0.54 2.44
CA ILE A 269 -9.51 -0.66 2.98
C ILE A 269 -9.96 -1.51 1.79
N PRO A 270 -9.27 -2.61 1.47
CA PRO A 270 -9.72 -3.49 0.41
C PRO A 270 -11.07 -4.10 0.79
N ILE A 271 -12.04 -3.98 -0.10
CA ILE A 271 -13.38 -4.52 0.16
C ILE A 271 -13.34 -6.04 0.40
N SER A 272 -12.37 -6.73 -0.18
CA SER A 272 -12.13 -8.16 0.05
C SER A 272 -11.80 -8.49 1.50
N GLN A 273 -11.22 -7.57 2.26
CA GLN A 273 -11.03 -7.73 3.72
C GLN A 273 -12.35 -7.75 4.47
N ILE A 274 -13.33 -6.96 4.01
CA ILE A 274 -14.65 -6.86 4.61
C ILE A 274 -15.54 -8.03 4.17
N THR A 275 -15.46 -8.40 2.90
CA THR A 275 -16.37 -9.38 2.31
C THR A 275 -15.82 -10.81 2.28
N GLY A 276 -14.50 -10.96 2.44
CA GLY A 276 -13.83 -12.25 2.30
C GLY A 276 -13.78 -12.79 0.87
N THR A 277 -14.24 -12.02 -0.12
CA THR A 277 -14.26 -12.41 -1.53
C THR A 277 -13.49 -11.42 -2.39
N GLY A 278 -12.75 -11.94 -3.38
CA GLY A 278 -12.05 -11.13 -4.40
C GLY A 278 -12.94 -10.80 -5.61
N ASP A 279 -14.26 -10.86 -5.47
CA ASP A 279 -15.19 -10.58 -6.56
C ASP A 279 -15.00 -9.15 -7.08
N GLY A 280 -14.78 -9.01 -8.39
CA GLY A 280 -14.53 -7.76 -9.10
C GLY A 280 -15.72 -6.80 -9.09
N ASN A 281 -16.16 -6.39 -7.91
CA ASN A 281 -17.22 -5.42 -7.75
C ASN A 281 -16.63 -4.00 -7.93
N GLN A 282 -17.09 -3.29 -8.95
CA GLN A 282 -16.77 -1.88 -9.13
C GLN A 282 -17.80 -1.05 -8.34
N PHE A 283 -17.34 -0.23 -7.39
CA PHE A 283 -18.21 0.61 -6.59
C PHE A 283 -18.45 1.95 -7.26
N TYR A 284 -19.70 2.37 -7.31
CA TYR A 284 -20.14 3.64 -7.88
C TYR A 284 -20.66 4.61 -6.82
N SER A 285 -21.13 4.09 -5.69
CA SER A 285 -21.73 4.88 -4.63
C SER A 285 -21.27 4.40 -3.26
N LEU A 286 -20.90 5.37 -2.44
CA LEU A 286 -20.54 5.22 -1.04
C LEU A 286 -21.40 6.19 -0.23
N PHE A 287 -22.02 5.70 0.83
CA PHE A 287 -22.87 6.51 1.69
C PHE A 287 -22.78 6.07 3.15
N ARG A 288 -22.80 7.02 4.08
CA ARG A 288 -22.99 6.76 5.51
C ARG A 288 -24.32 7.33 5.92
N ASP A 289 -25.23 6.46 6.38
CA ASP A 289 -26.57 6.88 6.79
C ASP A 289 -26.58 7.55 8.17
N SER A 290 -27.68 8.20 8.51
CA SER A 290 -27.88 8.86 9.81
C SER A 290 -27.85 7.92 11.01
N LYS A 291 -27.98 6.61 10.78
CA LYS A 291 -27.88 5.54 11.80
C LYS A 291 -26.46 5.01 11.98
N GLY A 292 -25.50 5.54 11.19
CA GLY A 292 -24.09 5.21 11.30
C GLY A 292 -23.64 4.01 10.47
N PHE A 293 -24.52 3.40 9.67
CA PHE A 293 -24.12 2.33 8.76
C PHE A 293 -23.45 2.87 7.50
N TYR A 294 -22.43 2.16 7.03
CA TYR A 294 -21.81 2.40 5.73
C TYR A 294 -22.45 1.51 4.68
N TRP A 295 -22.72 2.09 3.52
CA TRP A 295 -23.36 1.44 2.38
C TRP A 295 -22.48 1.60 1.15
N PHE A 296 -22.12 0.49 0.52
CA PHE A 296 -21.33 0.47 -0.70
C PHE A 296 -22.12 -0.18 -1.81
N GLY A 297 -22.37 0.59 -2.86
CA GLY A 297 -23.10 0.14 -4.04
C GLY A 297 -22.21 0.00 -5.25
N GLY A 298 -22.32 -1.12 -5.97
CA GLY A 298 -21.49 -1.39 -7.12
C GLY A 298 -22.15 -2.26 -8.19
N THR A 299 -21.34 -2.93 -9.02
CA THR A 299 -21.81 -3.79 -10.11
C THR A 299 -22.45 -5.09 -9.62
N ASN A 300 -22.10 -5.54 -8.42
CA ASN A 300 -22.48 -6.87 -7.90
C ASN A 300 -23.25 -6.81 -6.58
N GLY A 301 -24.10 -5.81 -6.43
CA GLY A 301 -24.98 -5.65 -5.28
C GLY A 301 -24.61 -4.49 -4.36
N LEU A 302 -25.25 -4.48 -3.21
CA LEU A 302 -25.12 -3.51 -2.15
C LEU A 302 -24.56 -4.17 -0.90
N ILE A 303 -23.62 -3.51 -0.24
CA ILE A 303 -23.02 -3.98 1.01
C ILE A 303 -23.31 -2.96 2.10
N ARG A 304 -23.72 -3.44 3.28
CA ARG A 304 -23.84 -2.65 4.50
C ARG A 304 -22.92 -3.16 5.59
N PHE A 305 -22.26 -2.27 6.32
CA PHE A 305 -21.44 -2.59 7.49
C PHE A 305 -21.37 -1.42 8.48
N THR A 306 -20.95 -1.71 9.73
CA THR A 306 -20.93 -0.72 10.81
C THR A 306 -19.61 0.03 10.91
N ASP A 307 -18.49 -0.62 10.55
CA ASP A 307 -17.14 -0.06 10.59
C ASP A 307 -16.35 -0.51 9.38
N PRO A 308 -15.87 0.41 8.51
CA PRO A 308 -15.07 0.06 7.34
C PRO A 308 -13.68 -0.47 7.70
N ALA A 309 -13.13 -0.12 8.87
CA ALA A 309 -11.85 -0.62 9.37
C ALA A 309 -11.98 -1.94 10.14
N GLY A 310 -13.21 -2.37 10.40
CA GLY A 310 -13.50 -3.43 11.34
C GLY A 310 -13.82 -4.79 10.75
N ASP A 311 -14.43 -5.59 11.57
CA ASP A 311 -14.60 -7.02 11.49
C ASP A 311 -15.33 -7.50 10.20
N LYS A 312 -14.71 -8.45 9.49
CA LYS A 312 -15.24 -9.18 8.32
C LYS A 312 -16.64 -9.78 8.52
N HIS A 313 -17.03 -9.99 9.78
CA HIS A 313 -18.27 -10.68 10.15
C HIS A 313 -19.51 -9.79 10.17
N ASN A 314 -19.36 -8.46 10.02
CA ASN A 314 -20.46 -7.50 10.09
C ASN A 314 -20.95 -6.98 8.72
N ALA A 315 -20.39 -7.45 7.62
CA ALA A 315 -20.85 -7.08 6.29
C ALA A 315 -22.09 -7.88 5.87
N ILE A 316 -23.14 -7.19 5.49
CA ILE A 316 -24.36 -7.79 4.94
C ILE A 316 -24.44 -7.46 3.45
N TRP A 317 -24.57 -8.49 2.62
CA TRP A 317 -24.80 -8.37 1.20
C TRP A 317 -26.28 -8.37 0.86
N TYR A 318 -26.64 -7.51 -0.08
CA TYR A 318 -27.97 -7.43 -0.69
C TYR A 318 -27.84 -7.57 -2.20
N ARG A 319 -28.56 -8.52 -2.79
CA ARG A 319 -28.50 -8.85 -4.22
C ARG A 319 -29.87 -9.13 -4.80
N MET A 320 -29.99 -8.97 -6.12
CA MET A 320 -31.16 -9.44 -6.87
C MET A 320 -31.26 -10.97 -6.76
N GLY A 321 -32.45 -11.47 -6.50
CA GLY A 321 -32.69 -12.90 -6.35
C GLY A 321 -32.33 -13.48 -4.98
N ASP A 322 -31.83 -12.67 -4.04
CA ASP A 322 -31.70 -13.09 -2.65
C ASP A 322 -33.11 -13.34 -2.07
N LYS A 323 -33.28 -14.51 -1.46
CA LYS A 323 -34.59 -14.90 -0.85
C LYS A 323 -34.92 -14.09 0.40
N THR A 324 -33.89 -13.59 1.07
CA THR A 324 -34.03 -12.91 2.35
C THR A 324 -34.15 -11.38 2.17
N TYR A 325 -33.35 -10.83 1.25
CA TYR A 325 -33.21 -9.37 1.06
C TYR A 325 -33.16 -9.00 -0.42
N PRO A 326 -34.22 -9.21 -1.20
CA PRO A 326 -34.18 -9.00 -2.65
C PRO A 326 -34.05 -7.52 -3.00
N LEU A 327 -33.06 -7.20 -3.85
CA LEU A 327 -32.97 -5.95 -4.58
C LEU A 327 -33.60 -6.09 -5.96
N SER A 328 -34.05 -4.98 -6.55
CA SER A 328 -34.56 -4.97 -7.92
C SER A 328 -33.50 -5.27 -8.97
N HIS A 329 -32.24 -4.92 -8.70
CA HIS A 329 -31.10 -5.19 -9.60
C HIS A 329 -29.77 -5.16 -8.82
N ASN A 330 -28.75 -5.91 -9.30
CA ASN A 330 -27.42 -5.95 -8.68
C ASN A 330 -26.59 -4.69 -8.92
N ARG A 331 -26.82 -3.96 -10.01
CA ARG A 331 -26.05 -2.75 -10.29
C ARG A 331 -26.63 -1.56 -9.57
N ILE A 332 -25.92 -1.10 -8.54
CA ILE A 332 -26.27 0.05 -7.71
C ILE A 332 -25.55 1.27 -8.28
N ARG A 333 -26.31 2.34 -8.55
CA ARG A 333 -25.80 3.58 -9.14
C ARG A 333 -25.64 4.69 -8.12
N HIS A 334 -26.65 4.87 -7.26
CA HIS A 334 -26.66 5.92 -6.25
C HIS A 334 -27.34 5.45 -4.96
N ILE A 335 -26.88 5.97 -3.83
CA ILE A 335 -27.46 5.76 -2.50
C ILE A 335 -27.75 7.13 -1.93
N TYR A 336 -28.95 7.34 -1.47
CA TYR A 336 -29.44 8.63 -0.99
C TYR A 336 -30.29 8.47 0.27
N GLU A 337 -30.09 9.29 1.27
CA GLU A 337 -30.96 9.40 2.44
C GLU A 337 -31.73 10.72 2.35
N ASP A 338 -33.06 10.64 2.43
CA ASP A 338 -33.94 11.81 2.40
C ASP A 338 -34.01 12.54 3.75
N LYS A 339 -34.69 13.68 3.78
CA LYS A 339 -34.84 14.52 4.99
C LYS A 339 -35.53 13.82 6.14
N GLU A 340 -36.29 12.75 5.88
CA GLU A 340 -36.96 11.90 6.87
C GLU A 340 -36.16 10.64 7.21
N GLN A 341 -34.88 10.60 6.81
CA GLN A 341 -33.98 9.49 7.06
C GLN A 341 -34.45 8.16 6.43
N GLN A 342 -35.16 8.24 5.29
CA GLN A 342 -35.44 7.09 4.45
C GLN A 342 -34.29 6.86 3.51
N LEU A 343 -33.77 5.64 3.45
CA LEU A 343 -32.67 5.28 2.57
C LEU A 343 -33.21 4.77 1.23
N TRP A 344 -32.78 5.42 0.15
CA TRP A 344 -33.16 5.12 -1.21
C TRP A 344 -31.96 4.60 -2.00
N ILE A 345 -32.19 3.58 -2.80
CA ILE A 345 -31.17 2.90 -3.60
C ILE A 345 -31.58 2.95 -5.07
N ALA A 346 -30.78 3.65 -5.89
CA ALA A 346 -30.93 3.70 -7.33
C ALA A 346 -30.22 2.51 -8.00
N THR A 347 -30.92 1.83 -8.87
CA THR A 347 -30.42 0.64 -9.57
C THR A 347 -30.76 0.67 -11.06
N ASP A 348 -30.17 -0.27 -11.84
CA ASP A 348 -30.60 -0.48 -13.23
C ASP A 348 -32.04 -1.07 -13.32
N GLY A 349 -32.61 -1.52 -12.23
CA GLY A 349 -34.01 -1.99 -12.10
C GLY A 349 -34.91 -1.02 -11.36
N SER A 350 -34.72 0.30 -11.52
CA SER A 350 -35.47 1.37 -10.86
C SER A 350 -34.97 1.64 -9.42
N ILE A 351 -35.83 2.16 -8.52
CA ILE A 351 -35.47 2.56 -7.18
C ILE A 351 -36.00 1.60 -6.11
N ASN A 352 -35.25 1.49 -5.03
CA ASN A 352 -35.64 0.73 -3.86
C ASN A 352 -35.54 1.62 -2.61
N ARG A 353 -36.43 1.45 -1.66
CA ARG A 353 -36.35 2.05 -0.32
C ARG A 353 -36.01 0.95 0.67
N TYR A 354 -35.05 1.18 1.54
CA TYR A 354 -34.70 0.26 2.62
C TYR A 354 -35.56 0.53 3.85
N ASP A 355 -36.28 -0.47 4.29
CA ASP A 355 -37.06 -0.44 5.53
C ASP A 355 -36.20 -0.98 6.69
N TYR A 356 -35.80 -0.10 7.60
CA TYR A 356 -34.94 -0.46 8.73
C TYR A 356 -35.65 -1.38 9.76
N ALA A 357 -36.97 -1.33 9.86
CA ALA A 357 -37.71 -2.14 10.82
C ALA A 357 -37.81 -3.60 10.37
N THR A 358 -38.11 -3.82 9.10
CA THR A 358 -38.22 -5.15 8.50
C THR A 358 -36.91 -5.65 7.92
N ARG A 359 -35.96 -4.75 7.71
CA ARG A 359 -34.66 -4.97 6.98
C ARG A 359 -34.87 -5.43 5.53
N GLN A 360 -35.99 -5.03 4.92
CA GLN A 360 -36.38 -5.40 3.56
C GLN A 360 -36.28 -4.20 2.62
N PHE A 361 -36.23 -4.47 1.32
CA PHE A 361 -36.35 -3.45 0.30
C PHE A 361 -37.75 -3.40 -0.26
N VAL A 362 -38.29 -2.18 -0.36
CA VAL A 362 -39.54 -1.90 -1.08
C VAL A 362 -39.12 -1.39 -2.45
N HIS A 363 -39.51 -2.10 -3.51
CA HIS A 363 -39.25 -1.74 -4.89
C HIS A 363 -40.37 -0.89 -5.46
N TYR A 364 -40.01 0.17 -6.18
CA TYR A 364 -40.96 1.05 -6.86
C TYR A 364 -40.71 1.03 -8.38
N ASN A 365 -41.80 0.81 -9.13
CA ASN A 365 -41.80 0.92 -10.58
C ASN A 365 -42.53 2.23 -10.94
N ILE A 366 -41.80 3.22 -11.43
CA ILE A 366 -42.29 4.56 -11.76
C ILE A 366 -42.27 4.76 -13.26
N VAL A 367 -43.34 5.33 -13.79
CA VAL A 367 -43.52 5.60 -15.22
C VAL A 367 -44.00 7.03 -15.43
N ASP A 368 -43.81 7.53 -16.65
CA ASP A 368 -44.45 8.77 -17.09
C ASP A 368 -45.96 8.59 -17.34
N SER A 369 -46.70 9.68 -17.56
CA SER A 369 -48.16 9.66 -17.77
C SER A 369 -48.61 8.84 -18.98
N THR A 370 -47.72 8.59 -19.94
CA THR A 370 -47.99 7.79 -21.16
C THR A 370 -47.62 6.32 -21.00
N GLY A 371 -46.87 5.98 -19.96
CA GLY A 371 -46.27 4.65 -19.79
C GLY A 371 -45.12 4.34 -20.76
N THR A 372 -44.65 5.35 -21.53
CA THR A 372 -43.56 5.18 -22.49
C THR A 372 -42.21 5.11 -21.83
N TYR A 373 -41.98 5.95 -20.83
CA TYR A 373 -40.73 6.02 -20.09
C TYR A 373 -40.91 5.48 -18.66
N ASN A 374 -39.83 4.92 -18.11
CA ASN A 374 -39.81 4.39 -16.77
C ASN A 374 -38.48 4.71 -16.08
N THR A 375 -38.41 4.46 -14.77
CA THR A 375 -37.22 4.72 -13.95
C THR A 375 -36.22 3.57 -13.94
N ASN A 376 -36.25 2.65 -14.89
CA ASN A 376 -35.15 1.71 -15.08
C ASN A 376 -33.87 2.47 -15.46
N TRP A 377 -32.72 1.91 -15.06
CA TRP A 377 -31.43 2.55 -15.18
C TRP A 377 -31.38 3.92 -14.53
N THR A 378 -31.83 4.00 -13.25
CA THR A 378 -31.71 5.19 -12.41
C THR A 378 -30.26 5.45 -12.05
N TYR A 379 -29.78 6.66 -12.36
CA TYR A 379 -28.40 7.05 -12.11
C TYR A 379 -28.22 7.90 -10.86
N TYR A 380 -29.12 8.83 -10.61
CA TYR A 380 -29.02 9.76 -9.47
C TYR A 380 -30.39 10.15 -8.93
N MET A 381 -30.46 10.54 -7.67
CA MET A 381 -31.68 11.06 -7.06
C MET A 381 -31.38 12.03 -5.93
N PHE A 382 -32.31 12.95 -5.70
CA PHE A 382 -32.32 13.84 -4.54
C PHE A 382 -33.76 14.24 -4.20
N GLU A 383 -34.00 14.78 -2.98
CA GLU A 383 -35.26 15.35 -2.56
C GLU A 383 -35.22 16.88 -2.61
N ASP A 384 -36.22 17.53 -3.22
CA ASP A 384 -36.37 18.97 -3.25
C ASP A 384 -36.94 19.54 -1.94
N ASN A 385 -37.11 20.86 -1.88
CA ASN A 385 -37.66 21.51 -0.68
C ASN A 385 -39.16 21.30 -0.52
N ALA A 386 -39.85 20.82 -1.53
CA ALA A 386 -41.29 20.52 -1.49
C ALA A 386 -41.58 19.05 -1.16
N GLY A 387 -40.55 18.21 -0.93
CA GLY A 387 -40.69 16.80 -0.61
C GLY A 387 -40.85 15.89 -1.84
N HIS A 388 -40.49 16.40 -3.04
CA HIS A 388 -40.50 15.55 -4.23
C HIS A 388 -39.13 14.89 -4.40
N LEU A 389 -39.11 13.61 -4.79
CA LEU A 389 -37.94 12.95 -5.27
C LEU A 389 -37.72 13.23 -6.77
N TRP A 390 -36.55 13.74 -7.10
CA TRP A 390 -36.07 13.91 -8.44
C TRP A 390 -35.18 12.72 -8.80
N ILE A 391 -35.50 12.03 -9.89
CA ILE A 391 -34.90 10.76 -10.25
C ILE A 391 -34.41 10.86 -11.70
N SER A 392 -33.10 10.83 -11.92
CA SER A 392 -32.51 10.82 -13.27
C SER A 392 -32.29 9.41 -13.78
N THR A 393 -32.47 9.22 -15.05
CA THR A 393 -32.34 7.92 -15.71
C THR A 393 -31.47 7.98 -16.97
N CYS A 394 -31.03 6.81 -17.42
CA CYS A 394 -30.24 6.70 -18.66
C CYS A 394 -31.06 6.98 -19.92
N LEU A 395 -32.33 6.60 -19.99
CA LEU A 395 -33.14 6.63 -21.19
C LEU A 395 -34.52 7.25 -21.02
N GLY A 396 -34.95 7.50 -19.80
CA GLY A 396 -36.28 8.00 -19.45
C GLY A 396 -36.34 9.49 -19.12
N GLY A 397 -35.21 10.20 -19.15
CA GLY A 397 -35.13 11.59 -18.69
C GLY A 397 -35.13 11.71 -17.16
N ILE A 398 -35.83 12.72 -16.63
CA ILE A 398 -35.93 13.01 -15.19
C ILE A 398 -37.38 12.86 -14.76
N PHE A 399 -37.60 12.06 -13.74
CA PHE A 399 -38.90 11.89 -13.09
C PHE A 399 -38.97 12.69 -11.80
N VAL A 400 -40.11 13.32 -11.54
CA VAL A 400 -40.41 14.01 -10.27
C VAL A 400 -41.60 13.36 -9.67
N VAL A 401 -41.47 12.88 -8.43
CA VAL A 401 -42.53 12.16 -7.72
C VAL A 401 -42.73 12.71 -6.34
N ASP A 402 -43.99 12.80 -5.90
CA ASP A 402 -44.35 13.06 -4.50
C ASP A 402 -43.97 11.84 -3.66
N LYS A 403 -42.96 11.99 -2.83
CA LYS A 403 -42.41 10.93 -2.00
C LYS A 403 -43.45 10.25 -1.11
N HIS A 404 -44.34 11.03 -0.48
CA HIS A 404 -45.34 10.49 0.44
C HIS A 404 -46.40 9.68 -0.29
N LYS A 405 -46.86 10.16 -1.46
CA LYS A 405 -47.82 9.41 -2.27
C LYS A 405 -47.18 8.13 -2.83
N LEU A 406 -45.92 8.22 -3.28
CA LEU A 406 -45.16 7.04 -3.73
C LEU A 406 -45.12 5.98 -2.62
N MET A 407 -44.78 6.38 -1.38
CA MET A 407 -44.66 5.45 -0.25
C MET A 407 -45.98 4.82 0.16
N GLN A 408 -47.10 5.50 -0.06
CA GLN A 408 -48.46 5.01 0.23
C GLN A 408 -49.06 4.18 -0.91
N SER A 409 -48.42 4.21 -2.08
CA SER A 409 -48.91 3.47 -3.26
C SER A 409 -48.82 1.97 -3.05
N THR A 410 -49.92 1.28 -3.23
CA THR A 410 -50.04 -0.17 -3.24
C THR A 410 -50.12 -0.75 -4.65
N SER A 411 -50.10 0.12 -5.68
CA SER A 411 -50.10 -0.30 -7.09
C SER A 411 -48.76 -0.81 -7.52
N GLY A 412 -48.74 -1.78 -8.40
CA GLY A 412 -47.48 -2.29 -9.00
C GLY A 412 -46.70 -1.28 -9.86
N GLN A 413 -47.33 -0.15 -10.15
CA GLN A 413 -46.79 0.91 -11.00
C GLN A 413 -47.27 2.30 -10.51
N TYR A 414 -46.36 3.26 -10.40
CA TYR A 414 -46.65 4.64 -9.97
C TYR A 414 -46.44 5.61 -11.15
N ILE A 415 -47.38 6.52 -11.35
CA ILE A 415 -47.27 7.55 -12.40
C ILE A 415 -46.64 8.80 -11.76
N ALA A 416 -45.50 9.24 -12.33
CA ALA A 416 -44.81 10.44 -11.88
C ALA A 416 -45.64 11.71 -12.10
N GLU A 417 -45.52 12.66 -11.19
CA GLU A 417 -46.16 13.98 -11.31
C GLU A 417 -45.63 14.78 -12.49
N GLN A 418 -44.34 14.58 -12.80
CA GLN A 418 -43.65 15.22 -13.93
C GLN A 418 -42.60 14.30 -14.50
N ASN A 419 -42.44 14.32 -15.85
CA ASN A 419 -41.31 13.75 -16.54
C ASN A 419 -40.67 14.80 -17.47
N TYR A 420 -39.38 15.13 -17.25
CA TYR A 420 -38.62 15.97 -18.17
C TYR A 420 -37.88 15.07 -19.17
N SER A 421 -38.07 15.37 -20.44
CA SER A 421 -37.51 14.59 -21.56
C SER A 421 -37.14 15.50 -22.72
N VAL A 422 -36.59 14.95 -23.79
CA VAL A 422 -36.33 15.72 -25.02
C VAL A 422 -37.59 16.29 -25.67
N HIS A 423 -38.78 15.76 -25.34
CA HIS A 423 -40.06 16.25 -25.87
C HIS A 423 -40.52 17.53 -25.16
N ASN A 424 -39.97 17.85 -24.02
CA ASN A 424 -40.36 19.03 -23.23
C ASN A 424 -39.16 19.83 -22.68
N GLY A 425 -38.04 19.83 -23.45
CA GLY A 425 -36.99 20.81 -23.27
C GLY A 425 -35.59 20.30 -22.89
N LEU A 426 -35.44 19.02 -22.51
CA LEU A 426 -34.08 18.50 -22.25
C LEU A 426 -33.30 18.34 -23.57
N SER A 427 -32.01 18.68 -23.51
CA SER A 427 -31.08 18.50 -24.66
C SER A 427 -30.73 17.05 -24.94
N GLY A 428 -31.01 16.14 -23.98
CA GLY A 428 -30.74 14.69 -24.11
C GLY A 428 -31.45 13.86 -23.05
N MET A 429 -31.55 12.54 -23.33
CA MET A 429 -32.22 11.58 -22.44
C MET A 429 -31.24 10.86 -21.51
N PHE A 430 -29.96 10.89 -21.82
CA PHE A 430 -28.90 10.25 -21.02
C PHE A 430 -28.43 11.21 -19.91
N ILE A 431 -29.02 11.06 -18.72
CA ILE A 431 -28.74 11.93 -17.58
C ILE A 431 -27.75 11.24 -16.65
N ASN A 432 -26.58 11.84 -16.45
CA ASN A 432 -25.57 11.30 -15.55
C ASN A 432 -25.81 11.71 -14.09
N GLN A 433 -26.11 13.00 -13.89
CA GLN A 433 -26.29 13.56 -12.54
C GLN A 433 -27.25 14.73 -12.58
N ILE A 434 -27.94 14.95 -11.49
CA ILE A 434 -28.82 16.12 -11.27
C ILE A 434 -28.47 16.72 -9.91
N ILE A 435 -28.37 18.06 -9.84
CA ILE A 435 -27.98 18.77 -8.60
C ILE A 435 -28.89 19.99 -8.44
N PRO A 436 -29.56 20.16 -7.28
CA PRO A 436 -30.25 21.39 -6.98
C PRO A 436 -29.29 22.51 -6.61
N ASP A 437 -29.59 23.75 -7.03
CA ASP A 437 -28.89 24.93 -6.52
C ASP A 437 -29.67 25.59 -5.34
N ASN A 438 -29.05 26.60 -4.72
CA ASN A 438 -29.64 27.30 -3.59
C ASN A 438 -30.86 28.16 -3.97
N GLU A 439 -31.09 28.43 -5.26
CA GLU A 439 -32.24 29.16 -5.81
C GLU A 439 -33.42 28.22 -6.12
N GLY A 440 -33.20 26.92 -6.02
CA GLY A 440 -34.15 25.86 -6.31
C GLY A 440 -34.21 25.44 -7.78
N ASN A 441 -33.25 25.87 -8.61
CA ASN A 441 -33.08 25.29 -9.95
C ASN A 441 -32.40 23.94 -9.87
N VAL A 442 -32.57 23.11 -10.90
CA VAL A 442 -31.94 21.81 -11.02
C VAL A 442 -30.99 21.83 -12.22
N TRP A 443 -29.72 21.61 -11.94
CA TRP A 443 -28.68 21.47 -12.96
C TRP A 443 -28.60 20.01 -13.37
N VAL A 444 -28.57 19.78 -14.68
CA VAL A 444 -28.64 18.44 -15.29
C VAL A 444 -27.38 18.20 -16.09
N LEU A 445 -26.55 17.27 -15.65
CA LEU A 445 -25.36 16.85 -16.37
C LEU A 445 -25.72 15.75 -17.37
N LEU A 446 -25.57 16.04 -18.64
CA LEU A 446 -25.86 15.11 -19.72
C LEU A 446 -24.62 14.25 -20.06
N TYR A 447 -24.86 13.02 -20.44
CA TYR A 447 -23.82 12.11 -20.94
C TYR A 447 -23.44 12.44 -22.41
N ASN A 448 -22.29 11.95 -22.86
CA ASN A 448 -21.83 12.06 -24.26
C ASN A 448 -21.65 13.50 -24.80
N ASN A 449 -21.04 14.37 -23.99
CA ASN A 449 -20.69 15.75 -24.41
C ASN A 449 -21.91 16.61 -24.88
N LYS A 450 -23.12 16.28 -24.44
CA LYS A 450 -24.34 17.05 -24.74
C LYS A 450 -24.44 18.36 -23.96
N GLY A 451 -23.58 18.56 -22.93
CA GLY A 451 -23.56 19.78 -22.15
C GLY A 451 -24.33 19.67 -20.83
N ILE A 452 -24.83 20.81 -20.38
CA ILE A 452 -25.54 20.97 -19.12
C ILE A 452 -26.85 21.70 -19.39
N ASP A 453 -27.96 21.14 -18.93
CA ASP A 453 -29.25 21.81 -18.90
C ASP A 453 -29.52 22.42 -17.50
N LYS A 454 -30.31 23.49 -17.44
CA LYS A 454 -30.82 24.08 -16.21
C LYS A 454 -32.34 24.09 -16.24
N ILE A 455 -32.95 23.48 -15.26
CA ILE A 455 -34.40 23.46 -15.11
C ILE A 455 -34.80 24.40 -13.97
N ASN A 456 -35.74 25.28 -14.24
CA ASN A 456 -36.42 26.04 -13.20
C ASN A 456 -37.78 25.35 -12.89
N PRO A 457 -37.90 24.66 -11.72
CA PRO A 457 -39.10 23.90 -11.43
C PRO A 457 -40.35 24.77 -11.28
N ARG A 458 -40.21 26.09 -11.00
CA ARG A 458 -41.32 27.02 -10.83
C ARG A 458 -41.92 27.46 -12.18
N THR A 459 -41.05 27.73 -13.15
CA THR A 459 -41.49 28.12 -14.53
C THR A 459 -41.67 26.92 -15.43
N ARG A 460 -41.10 25.77 -15.03
CA ARG A 460 -41.02 24.54 -15.83
C ARG A 460 -40.20 24.69 -17.13
N GLU A 461 -39.33 25.69 -17.18
CA GLU A 461 -38.39 26.00 -18.25
C GLU A 461 -36.97 25.52 -17.88
#